data_1fcb16efc4030b6d64bc4da815c31927
#
_entry.id   1fcb16efc4030b6d64bc4da815c31927
#
_cell.length_a   1.000
_cell.length_b   1.000
_cell.length_c   1.000
_cell.angle_alpha   90.00
_cell.angle_beta   90.00
_cell.angle_gamma   90.00
#
_symmetry.space_group_name_H-M   'P 1'
#
loop_
_entity.id
_entity.type
_entity.pdbx_description
1 polymer ?
#
loop_
_entity_poly.entity_id
_entity_poly.type
_entity_poly.pdbx_seq_one_letter_code
_entity_poly.pdbx_strand_id
1 'polypeptide(L)'
;AFPDMVSLSRNNAHNTGQRLGIDRWISLSSGKVLAIDEKRRRIERDDILLEYRSNDRTGAPGWINKDLQIDFLAYAFIESRRCYLFPWLLLRRAWLRFGEEWHHKAFGRELGFTLIEAQNPGYVTKSVAVPTSLLLAAVKNASIIDLAASGSTPSPVRPE
;
A
#
# COMPACT_ATOMS: atom_id res chain seq x y z
N ALA A 1 -4.09 11.88 8.36
CA ALA A 1 -3.20 10.77 8.67
C ALA A 1 -1.94 11.26 9.38
N PHE A 2 -1.37 12.38 8.92
CA PHE A 2 -0.20 13.03 9.53
C PHE A 2 -0.53 14.51 9.75
N PRO A 3 -1.22 14.86 10.84
CA PRO A 3 -1.68 16.24 11.10
C PRO A 3 -0.52 17.23 11.31
N ASP A 4 0.65 16.72 11.69
CA ASP A 4 1.89 17.45 11.93
C ASP A 4 2.88 17.36 10.76
N MET A 5 2.42 17.01 9.55
CA MET A 5 3.25 16.98 8.35
C MET A 5 3.68 18.39 7.94
N VAL A 6 4.99 18.58 7.79
CA VAL A 6 5.61 19.83 7.34
C VAL A 6 5.93 19.79 5.85
N SER A 7 6.39 18.64 5.35
CA SER A 7 6.71 18.49 3.93
C SER A 7 6.50 17.08 3.42
N LEU A 8 6.24 16.98 2.10
CA LEU A 8 6.16 15.73 1.35
C LEU A 8 7.09 15.86 0.14
N SER A 9 8.08 14.99 0.04
CA SER A 9 9.00 14.96 -1.09
C SER A 9 9.01 13.61 -1.79
N ARG A 10 9.24 13.62 -3.11
CA ARG A 10 9.51 12.40 -3.87
C ARG A 10 10.93 11.94 -3.64
N ASN A 11 11.11 10.63 -3.63
CA ASN A 11 12.43 10.05 -3.70
C ASN A 11 12.93 10.11 -5.15
N ASN A 12 13.76 11.11 -5.47
CA ASN A 12 14.38 11.30 -6.79
C ASN A 12 15.73 10.57 -6.92
N ALA A 13 16.17 9.86 -5.89
CA ALA A 13 17.43 9.11 -5.92
C ALA A 13 17.26 7.85 -6.77
N HIS A 14 17.74 7.90 -8.02
CA HIS A 14 17.57 6.88 -9.04
C HIS A 14 18.07 5.46 -8.72
N ASN A 15 18.82 5.23 -7.64
CA ASN A 15 19.37 3.90 -7.38
C ASN A 15 19.23 3.38 -5.95
N THR A 16 19.34 4.19 -4.91
CA THR A 16 19.37 3.67 -3.53
C THR A 16 17.96 3.59 -2.93
N GLY A 17 17.16 4.63 -3.09
CA GLY A 17 15.80 4.65 -2.52
C GLY A 17 14.85 3.68 -3.18
N GLN A 18 14.93 3.48 -4.52
CA GLN A 18 14.10 2.49 -5.23
C GLN A 18 14.40 1.04 -4.79
N ARG A 19 15.66 0.71 -4.49
CA ARG A 19 16.04 -0.61 -3.96
C ARG A 19 15.48 -0.84 -2.55
N LEU A 20 15.32 0.24 -1.76
CA LEU A 20 14.74 0.21 -0.42
C LEU A 20 13.20 0.28 -0.44
N GLY A 21 12.58 0.48 -1.62
CA GLY A 21 11.13 0.59 -1.80
C GLY A 21 10.55 1.93 -1.36
N ILE A 22 11.35 2.99 -1.28
CA ILE A 22 10.90 4.30 -0.81
C ILE A 22 10.53 5.17 -2.01
N ASP A 23 9.23 5.52 -2.12
CA ASP A 23 8.70 6.44 -3.13
C ASP A 23 8.62 7.89 -2.62
N ARG A 24 8.33 8.05 -1.32
CA ARG A 24 8.14 9.36 -0.67
C ARG A 24 8.78 9.45 0.69
N TRP A 25 9.13 10.68 1.04
CA TRP A 25 9.50 11.09 2.38
C TRP A 25 8.48 12.08 2.93
N ILE A 26 8.03 11.86 4.16
CA ILE A 26 7.19 12.79 4.91
C ILE A 26 8.00 13.31 6.09
N SER A 27 8.19 14.62 6.17
CA SER A 27 8.81 15.26 7.33
C SER A 27 7.72 15.79 8.27
N LEU A 28 7.85 15.50 9.54
CA LEU A 28 6.95 15.95 10.59
C LEU A 28 7.55 17.13 11.35
N SER A 29 6.72 17.94 11.99
CA SER A 29 7.16 19.09 12.80
C SER A 29 8.05 18.69 14.00
N SER A 30 7.96 17.43 14.43
CA SER A 30 8.85 16.85 15.44
C SER A 30 10.29 16.60 14.94
N GLY A 31 10.57 16.82 13.64
CA GLY A 31 11.83 16.47 13.01
C GLY A 31 11.89 15.01 12.52
N LYS A 32 10.90 14.17 12.83
CA LYS A 32 10.85 12.81 12.33
C LYS A 32 10.60 12.79 10.82
N VAL A 33 11.29 11.90 10.10
CA VAL A 33 11.08 11.65 8.68
C VAL A 33 10.54 10.23 8.52
N LEU A 34 9.45 10.10 7.77
CA LEU A 34 8.79 8.84 7.47
C LEU A 34 9.02 8.45 6.01
N ALA A 35 9.34 7.19 5.78
CA ALA A 35 9.50 6.59 4.47
C ALA A 35 8.20 5.88 4.03
N ILE A 36 7.74 6.19 2.82
CA ILE A 36 6.47 5.66 2.27
C ILE A 36 6.75 4.96 0.93
N ASP A 37 6.21 3.75 0.76
CA ASP A 37 6.05 3.08 -0.54
C ASP A 37 4.61 3.27 -1.02
N GLU A 38 4.42 3.59 -2.32
CA GLU A 38 3.11 3.84 -2.94
C GLU A 38 2.72 2.69 -3.85
N LYS A 39 1.57 2.08 -3.60
CA LYS A 39 0.92 1.16 -4.51
C LYS A 39 -0.38 1.77 -5.01
N ARG A 40 -0.61 1.69 -6.33
CA ARG A 40 -1.76 2.35 -6.97
C ARG A 40 -2.55 1.32 -7.76
N ARG A 41 -3.86 1.39 -7.59
CA ARG A 41 -4.83 0.66 -8.38
C ARG A 41 -5.87 1.63 -8.92
N ARG A 42 -6.26 1.48 -10.17
CA ARG A 42 -7.18 2.42 -10.81
C ARG A 42 -8.57 2.34 -10.20
N ILE A 43 -9.14 1.14 -10.18
CA ILE A 43 -10.50 0.86 -9.72
C ILE A 43 -10.45 0.28 -8.31
N GLU A 44 -11.28 0.81 -7.41
CA GLU A 44 -11.48 0.24 -6.09
C GLU A 44 -12.25 -1.07 -6.16
N ARG A 45 -11.81 -2.05 -5.41
CA ARG A 45 -12.49 -3.30 -5.13
C ARG A 45 -12.42 -3.56 -3.63
N ASP A 46 -13.24 -4.47 -3.12
CA ASP A 46 -13.21 -4.86 -1.71
C ASP A 46 -12.00 -5.75 -1.34
N ASP A 47 -10.89 -5.55 -2.04
CA ASP A 47 -9.66 -6.30 -1.82
C ASP A 47 -8.40 -5.44 -1.97
N ILE A 48 -7.34 -5.85 -1.28
CA ILE A 48 -5.98 -5.33 -1.42
C ILE A 48 -5.11 -6.43 -2.04
N LEU A 49 -4.39 -6.12 -3.12
CA LEU A 49 -3.48 -7.06 -3.77
C LEU A 49 -2.14 -7.10 -3.03
N LEU A 50 -1.84 -8.21 -2.39
CA LEU A 50 -0.53 -8.47 -1.81
C LEU A 50 0.30 -9.26 -2.84
N GLU A 51 1.18 -8.56 -3.55
CA GLU A 51 2.06 -9.16 -4.54
C GLU A 51 3.15 -9.97 -3.85
N TYR A 52 3.09 -11.31 -4.01
CA TYR A 52 4.07 -12.21 -3.41
C TYR A 52 5.15 -12.68 -4.38
N ARG A 53 4.91 -12.54 -5.71
CA ARG A 53 5.85 -12.86 -6.78
C ARG A 53 5.80 -11.76 -7.85
N SER A 54 6.90 -11.06 -8.05
CA SER A 54 6.98 -10.00 -9.07
C SER A 54 7.33 -10.53 -10.47
N ASN A 55 8.00 -11.68 -10.54
CA ASN A 55 8.33 -12.34 -11.78
C ASN A 55 8.36 -13.86 -11.55
N ASP A 56 7.46 -14.58 -12.18
CA ASP A 56 7.30 -16.03 -12.01
C ASP A 56 8.46 -16.84 -12.63
N ARG A 57 9.06 -16.35 -13.72
CA ARG A 57 10.17 -17.03 -14.41
C ARG A 57 11.47 -16.99 -13.62
N THR A 58 11.80 -15.84 -13.03
CA THR A 58 13.03 -15.68 -12.26
C THR A 58 12.85 -16.03 -10.77
N GLY A 59 11.62 -16.22 -10.34
CA GLY A 59 11.30 -16.41 -8.94
C GLY A 59 11.43 -15.14 -8.08
N ALA A 60 11.59 -13.96 -8.71
CA ALA A 60 11.78 -12.71 -7.96
C ALA A 60 10.61 -12.44 -7.00
N PRO A 61 10.88 -12.08 -5.74
CA PRO A 61 9.85 -11.83 -4.74
C PRO A 61 9.02 -10.60 -5.11
N GLY A 62 7.71 -10.67 -4.84
CA GLY A 62 6.82 -9.52 -4.85
C GLY A 62 7.09 -8.60 -3.67
N TRP A 63 6.51 -7.40 -3.72
CA TRP A 63 6.81 -6.36 -2.75
C TRP A 63 6.52 -6.77 -1.29
N ILE A 64 5.49 -7.58 -1.03
CA ILE A 64 5.16 -8.03 0.34
C ILE A 64 6.24 -8.97 0.94
N ASN A 65 7.04 -9.61 0.07
CA ASN A 65 8.13 -10.50 0.46
C ASN A 65 9.51 -9.84 0.44
N LYS A 66 9.60 -8.55 0.03
CA LYS A 66 10.86 -7.80 0.06
C LYS A 66 11.13 -7.23 1.44
N ASP A 67 12.40 -7.00 1.74
CA ASP A 67 12.85 -6.28 2.93
C ASP A 67 12.88 -4.76 2.61
N LEU A 68 11.70 -4.13 2.67
CA LEU A 68 11.56 -2.70 2.39
C LEU A 68 11.89 -1.88 3.64
N GLN A 69 12.64 -0.80 3.45
CA GLN A 69 13.03 0.14 4.50
C GLN A 69 12.02 1.31 4.58
N ILE A 70 10.75 0.97 4.83
CA ILE A 70 9.64 1.92 4.88
C ILE A 70 8.91 1.89 6.23
N ASP A 71 8.32 3.01 6.60
CA ASP A 71 7.44 3.10 7.78
C ASP A 71 6.01 2.70 7.44
N PHE A 72 5.53 3.12 6.24
CA PHE A 72 4.16 2.86 5.81
C PHE A 72 4.11 2.46 4.33
N LEU A 73 3.15 1.60 4.03
CA LEU A 73 2.66 1.35 2.68
C LEU A 73 1.38 2.17 2.46
N ALA A 74 1.36 3.02 1.44
CA ALA A 74 0.18 3.72 0.96
C ALA A 74 -0.42 2.99 -0.23
N TYR A 75 -1.59 2.38 -0.06
CA TYR A 75 -2.31 1.69 -1.13
C TYR A 75 -3.49 2.53 -1.60
N ALA A 76 -3.36 3.15 -2.77
CA ALA A 76 -4.31 4.14 -3.28
C ALA A 76 -5.18 3.60 -4.41
N PHE A 77 -6.48 3.85 -4.32
CA PHE A 77 -7.46 3.68 -5.39
C PHE A 77 -7.72 5.04 -6.04
N ILE A 78 -7.31 5.17 -7.30
CA ILE A 78 -7.25 6.48 -7.97
C ILE A 78 -8.64 7.05 -8.25
N GLU A 79 -9.57 6.23 -8.77
CA GLU A 79 -10.90 6.69 -9.15
C GLU A 79 -11.77 7.08 -7.95
N SER A 80 -11.73 6.30 -6.86
CA SER A 80 -12.47 6.59 -5.62
C SER A 80 -11.76 7.59 -4.72
N ARG A 81 -10.51 7.97 -5.03
CA ARG A 81 -9.66 8.84 -4.20
C ARG A 81 -9.51 8.34 -2.76
N ARG A 82 -9.53 7.04 -2.56
CA ARG A 82 -9.35 6.41 -1.26
C ARG A 82 -7.93 5.86 -1.15
N CYS A 83 -7.32 6.05 0.01
CA CYS A 83 -6.00 5.53 0.31
C CYS A 83 -6.01 4.80 1.65
N TYR A 84 -5.49 3.57 1.65
CA TYR A 84 -5.24 2.80 2.84
C TYR A 84 -3.77 2.96 3.23
N LEU A 85 -3.54 3.42 4.46
CA LEU A 85 -2.20 3.60 5.00
C LEU A 85 -1.92 2.51 6.02
N PHE A 86 -1.04 1.58 5.67
CA PHE A 86 -0.66 0.44 6.50
C PHE A 86 0.71 0.67 7.12
N PRO A 87 0.85 0.60 8.47
CA PRO A 87 2.17 0.49 9.09
C PRO A 87 2.88 -0.74 8.54
N TRP A 88 4.06 -0.54 7.92
CA TRP A 88 4.73 -1.61 7.16
C TRP A 88 5.03 -2.85 7.99
N LEU A 89 5.61 -2.64 9.19
CA LEU A 89 5.96 -3.76 10.06
C LEU A 89 4.73 -4.60 10.47
N LEU A 90 3.58 -3.96 10.68
CA LEU A 90 2.35 -4.67 11.04
C LEU A 90 1.75 -5.40 9.84
N LEU A 91 1.75 -4.79 8.65
CA LEU A 91 1.34 -5.44 7.42
C LEU A 91 2.22 -6.66 7.11
N ARG A 92 3.54 -6.48 7.21
CA ARG A 92 4.51 -7.55 7.01
C ARG A 92 4.32 -8.69 8.01
N ARG A 93 4.09 -8.38 9.29
CA ARG A 93 3.79 -9.35 10.33
C ARG A 93 2.49 -10.12 10.05
N ALA A 94 1.44 -9.44 9.60
CA ALA A 94 0.19 -10.09 9.21
C ALA A 94 0.41 -11.06 8.05
N TRP A 95 1.18 -10.66 7.03
CA TRP A 95 1.55 -11.53 5.92
C TRP A 95 2.35 -12.76 6.36
N LEU A 96 3.37 -12.58 7.20
CA LEU A 96 4.17 -13.70 7.70
C LEU A 96 3.36 -14.69 8.55
N ARG A 97 2.33 -14.19 9.23
CA ARG A 97 1.45 -15.02 10.07
C ARG A 97 0.36 -15.73 9.28
N PHE A 98 -0.25 -15.06 8.33
CA PHE A 98 -1.48 -15.52 7.66
C PHE A 98 -1.31 -15.75 6.15
N GLY A 99 -0.17 -15.40 5.56
CA GLY A 99 0.02 -15.38 4.12
C GLY A 99 -0.17 -16.75 3.47
N GLU A 100 0.27 -17.84 4.10
CA GLU A 100 0.06 -19.19 3.62
C GLU A 100 -1.43 -19.56 3.64
N GLU A 101 -2.13 -19.27 4.73
CA GLU A 101 -3.57 -19.49 4.85
C GLU A 101 -4.34 -18.65 3.80
N TRP A 102 -3.98 -17.37 3.64
CA TRP A 102 -4.61 -16.51 2.64
C TRP A 102 -4.37 -16.99 1.21
N HIS A 103 -3.16 -17.50 0.93
CA HIS A 103 -2.86 -18.10 -0.36
C HIS A 103 -3.70 -19.36 -0.62
N HIS A 104 -3.86 -20.21 0.39
CA HIS A 104 -4.69 -21.41 0.30
C HIS A 104 -6.17 -21.06 0.05
N LYS A 105 -6.72 -20.11 0.83
CA LYS A 105 -8.08 -19.59 0.64
C LYS A 105 -8.27 -18.97 -0.76
N ALA A 106 -7.27 -18.24 -1.26
CA ALA A 106 -7.33 -17.64 -2.58
C ALA A 106 -7.30 -18.68 -3.70
N PHE A 107 -6.59 -19.78 -3.52
CA PHE A 107 -6.63 -20.92 -4.44
C PHE A 107 -8.02 -21.56 -4.48
N GLY A 108 -8.67 -21.75 -3.32
CA GLY A 108 -10.04 -22.24 -3.19
C GLY A 108 -11.13 -21.20 -3.51
N ARG A 109 -10.77 -19.93 -3.72
CA ARG A 109 -11.71 -18.80 -3.88
C ARG A 109 -12.67 -18.63 -2.71
N GLU A 110 -12.18 -18.88 -1.51
CA GLU A 110 -12.97 -18.85 -0.28
C GLU A 110 -13.07 -17.41 0.26
N LEU A 111 -14.23 -17.06 0.84
CA LEU A 111 -14.45 -15.82 1.59
C LEU A 111 -13.99 -14.52 0.86
N GLY A 112 -14.04 -14.51 -0.48
CA GLY A 112 -13.61 -13.36 -1.27
C GLY A 112 -12.12 -13.29 -1.55
N PHE A 113 -11.31 -14.23 -1.06
CA PHE A 113 -9.91 -14.34 -1.46
C PHE A 113 -9.79 -14.82 -2.91
N THR A 114 -8.83 -14.29 -3.65
CA THR A 114 -8.60 -14.68 -5.05
C THR A 114 -7.11 -14.58 -5.41
N LEU A 115 -6.61 -15.51 -6.21
CA LEU A 115 -5.31 -15.38 -6.84
C LEU A 115 -5.43 -14.49 -8.08
N ILE A 116 -4.59 -13.49 -8.17
CA ILE A 116 -4.52 -12.58 -9.31
C ILE A 116 -3.18 -12.73 -10.01
N GLU A 117 -3.25 -12.99 -11.31
CA GLU A 117 -2.09 -13.07 -12.19
C GLU A 117 -2.14 -11.93 -13.19
N ALA A 118 -1.15 -11.04 -13.13
CA ALA A 118 -1.00 -9.95 -14.08
C ALA A 118 0.03 -10.34 -15.14
N GLN A 119 -0.44 -10.40 -16.41
CA GLN A 119 0.42 -10.71 -17.55
C GLN A 119 1.29 -9.50 -17.89
N ASN A 120 2.58 -9.70 -17.98
CA ASN A 120 3.57 -8.74 -18.43
C ASN A 120 4.32 -9.30 -19.65
N PRO A 121 5.00 -8.47 -20.46
CA PRO A 121 5.83 -8.98 -21.52
C PRO A 121 6.91 -9.94 -20.99
N GLY A 122 6.71 -11.23 -21.23
CA GLY A 122 7.67 -12.28 -20.90
C GLY A 122 7.61 -12.85 -19.46
N TYR A 123 6.73 -12.41 -18.59
CA TYR A 123 6.58 -12.96 -17.24
C TYR A 123 5.18 -12.68 -16.65
N VAL A 124 4.88 -13.34 -15.55
CA VAL A 124 3.63 -13.12 -14.77
C VAL A 124 3.97 -12.63 -13.38
N THR A 125 3.23 -11.61 -12.94
CA THR A 125 3.22 -11.13 -11.55
C THR A 125 2.06 -11.81 -10.81
N LYS A 126 2.32 -12.32 -9.60
CA LYS A 126 1.31 -13.04 -8.81
C LYS A 126 1.01 -12.35 -7.50
N SER A 127 -0.28 -12.20 -7.20
CA SER A 127 -0.79 -11.56 -5.98
C SER A 127 -1.90 -12.39 -5.35
N VAL A 128 -2.01 -12.29 -4.03
CA VAL A 128 -3.22 -12.67 -3.29
C VAL A 128 -4.08 -11.42 -3.13
N ALA A 129 -5.31 -11.46 -3.62
CA ALA A 129 -6.33 -10.47 -3.31
C ALA A 129 -6.91 -10.84 -1.94
N VAL A 130 -6.62 -10.01 -0.93
CA VAL A 130 -7.12 -10.19 0.43
C VAL A 130 -8.29 -9.24 0.64
N PRO A 131 -9.48 -9.72 1.10
CA PRO A 131 -10.60 -8.84 1.42
C PRO A 131 -10.18 -7.73 2.36
N THR A 132 -10.51 -6.48 2.01
CA THR A 132 -10.05 -5.28 2.72
C THR A 132 -10.40 -5.34 4.21
N SER A 133 -11.61 -5.76 4.56
CA SER A 133 -12.06 -5.88 5.96
C SER A 133 -11.21 -6.88 6.76
N LEU A 134 -10.86 -8.01 6.17
CA LEU A 134 -10.01 -9.03 6.81
C LEU A 134 -8.57 -8.55 6.96
N LEU A 135 -8.04 -7.86 5.94
CA LEU A 135 -6.70 -7.27 6.04
C LEU A 135 -6.64 -6.20 7.14
N LEU A 136 -7.62 -5.30 7.20
CA LEU A 136 -7.70 -4.27 8.26
C LEU A 136 -7.79 -4.88 9.65
N ALA A 137 -8.55 -5.97 9.81
CA ALA A 137 -8.63 -6.71 11.07
C ALA A 137 -7.30 -7.37 11.47
N ALA A 138 -6.54 -7.86 10.48
CA ALA A 138 -5.22 -8.48 10.71
C ALA A 138 -4.13 -7.44 10.99
N VAL A 139 -4.23 -6.24 10.37
CA VAL A 139 -3.29 -5.14 10.53
C VAL A 139 -3.88 -4.09 11.46
N LYS A 140 -3.59 -4.21 12.75
CA LYS A 140 -3.98 -3.18 13.73
C LYS A 140 -3.31 -1.85 13.37
N ASN A 141 -4.04 -0.74 13.59
CA ASN A 141 -3.58 0.64 13.35
C ASN A 141 -3.41 1.03 11.86
N ALA A 142 -4.05 0.32 10.94
CA ALA A 142 -4.21 0.83 9.58
C ALA A 142 -5.17 2.03 9.58
N SER A 143 -4.88 3.04 8.74
CA SER A 143 -5.70 4.23 8.57
C SER A 143 -6.30 4.27 7.16
N ILE A 144 -7.57 4.68 7.06
CA ILE A 144 -8.25 4.95 5.79
C ILE A 144 -8.28 6.46 5.59
N ILE A 145 -7.83 6.92 4.44
CA ILE A 145 -7.84 8.32 4.07
C ILE A 145 -8.78 8.49 2.87
N ASP A 146 -9.85 9.23 3.06
CA ASP A 146 -10.71 9.66 1.96
C ASP A 146 -10.21 11.00 1.44
N LEU A 147 -9.57 10.98 0.28
CA LEU A 147 -9.02 12.16 -0.35
C LEU A 147 -10.10 13.02 -1.02
N ALA A 148 -11.31 12.49 -1.23
CA ALA A 148 -12.43 13.26 -1.76
C ALA A 148 -13.00 14.23 -0.72
N ALA A 149 -12.97 13.85 0.57
CA ALA A 149 -13.45 14.70 1.67
C ALA A 149 -12.50 15.87 2.01
N SER A 150 -11.24 15.80 1.59
CA SER A 150 -10.21 16.81 1.89
C SER A 150 -10.23 18.02 0.97
N GLY A 151 -11.14 18.07 -0.03
CA GLY A 151 -11.17 19.09 -1.09
C GLY A 151 -12.09 20.29 -0.85
N SER A 152 -12.74 20.43 0.31
CA SER A 152 -13.48 21.63 0.66
C SER A 152 -12.52 22.71 1.17
N THR A 153 -11.99 23.49 0.25
CA THR A 153 -11.32 24.78 0.54
C THR A 153 -12.34 25.67 1.27
N PRO A 154 -12.05 26.23 2.44
CA PRO A 154 -12.88 27.26 3.03
C PRO A 154 -12.89 28.44 2.07
N SER A 155 -14.09 28.88 1.64
CA SER A 155 -14.26 30.09 0.85
C SER A 155 -13.62 31.26 1.60
N PRO A 156 -12.87 32.15 0.90
CA PRO A 156 -12.32 33.34 1.55
C PRO A 156 -13.47 34.21 2.02
N VAL A 157 -13.50 34.45 3.34
CA VAL A 157 -14.35 35.47 3.96
C VAL A 157 -13.95 36.81 3.35
N ARG A 158 -14.86 37.44 2.59
CA ARG A 158 -14.66 38.84 2.18
C ARG A 158 -14.76 39.74 3.42
N PRO A 159 -13.81 40.62 3.67
CA PRO A 159 -13.99 41.67 4.66
C PRO A 159 -15.02 42.67 4.12
N GLU A 160 -15.98 43.03 4.96
CA GLU A 160 -16.87 44.17 4.75
C GLU A 160 -16.12 45.49 4.88
#